data_808bc431a1eced1099c3e5711bd4f120
#
_entry.id   808bc431a1eced1099c3e5711bd4f120
#
_cell.length_a   1.000
_cell.length_b   1.000
_cell.length_c   1.000
_cell.angle_alpha   90.00
_cell.angle_beta   90.00
_cell.angle_gamma   90.00
#
_symmetry.space_group_name_H-M   'P 1'
#
loop_
_entity.id
_entity.type
_entity.pdbx_description
1 polymer ?
#
loop_
_entity_poly.entity_id
_entity_poly.type
_entity_poly.pdbx_seq_one_letter_code
_entity_poly.pdbx_strand_id
1 'polypeptide(L)'
;MGEECPRAGAQASEERSAGGLDGAHGGPFETDDDLAGLNALATVFLLVGIFRIKAGDREGHGKAMKWAVLTSALFLAVYLASKVHLWVALGRTNVTYAPDPASSWASLKGLYLLILIPHVILAIVVTPFVLRSVWLAKAGRLEEHKRLTRWVFPVWLYVSVTGVIVWAFMEFSGSLARVAG
;
A
#
# COMPACT_ATOMS: atom_id res chain seq x y z
N MET A 1 46.81 2.15 46.85
CA MET A 1 47.26 2.37 45.49
C MET A 1 46.29 1.55 44.60
N GLY A 2 45.20 1.99 44.14
CA GLY A 2 44.87 3.05 43.22
C GLY A 2 44.91 2.55 41.81
N GLU A 3 43.87 1.86 41.34
CA GLU A 3 43.64 1.65 39.89
C GLU A 3 42.27 2.18 39.56
N GLU A 4 42.31 3.35 38.93
CA GLU A 4 41.16 4.07 38.43
C GLU A 4 40.56 3.33 37.22
N CYS A 5 39.28 3.24 37.22
CA CYS A 5 38.45 2.65 36.18
C CYS A 5 38.16 3.68 35.07
N PRO A 6 38.64 3.49 33.82
CA PRO A 6 38.24 4.38 32.70
C PRO A 6 37.18 3.73 31.84
N ARG A 7 35.98 3.40 32.39
CA ARG A 7 34.90 2.81 31.60
C ARG A 7 33.65 3.69 31.40
N ALA A 8 33.60 4.85 32.06
CA ALA A 8 32.44 5.74 31.96
C ALA A 8 32.40 6.58 30.66
N GLY A 9 33.55 6.83 30.01
CA GLY A 9 33.63 7.64 28.81
C GLY A 9 33.28 6.91 27.51
N ALA A 10 33.50 5.61 27.47
CA ALA A 10 33.20 4.80 26.26
C ALA A 10 31.70 4.53 26.08
N GLN A 11 30.99 4.31 27.18
CA GLN A 11 29.54 4.06 27.13
C GLN A 11 28.75 5.31 26.73
N ALA A 12 29.15 6.50 27.16
CA ALA A 12 28.50 7.75 26.80
C ALA A 12 28.70 8.14 25.33
N SER A 13 29.75 7.66 24.66
CA SER A 13 29.96 7.89 23.22
C SER A 13 29.21 6.91 22.35
N GLU A 14 28.98 5.68 22.82
CA GLU A 14 28.14 4.69 22.12
C GLU A 14 26.66 5.04 22.19
N GLU A 15 26.15 5.51 23.34
CA GLU A 15 24.77 5.96 23.49
C GLU A 15 24.46 7.21 22.63
N ARG A 16 25.42 8.11 22.44
CA ARG A 16 25.25 9.26 21.53
C ARG A 16 25.26 8.86 20.05
N SER A 17 25.96 7.80 19.69
CA SER A 17 25.99 7.31 18.32
C SER A 17 24.71 6.53 17.98
N ALA A 18 24.09 5.85 18.95
CA ALA A 18 22.84 5.12 18.75
C ALA A 18 21.61 6.05 18.65
N GLY A 19 21.63 7.21 19.33
CA GLY A 19 20.51 8.18 19.30
C GLY A 19 20.51 9.10 18.10
N GLY A 20 21.45 9.00 17.19
CA GLY A 20 21.63 9.92 16.05
C GLY A 20 21.09 9.42 14.70
N LEU A 21 20.62 8.19 14.61
CA LEU A 21 20.18 7.58 13.34
C LEU A 21 18.67 7.45 13.17
N ASP A 22 17.91 7.78 14.21
CA ASP A 22 16.43 7.67 14.18
C ASP A 22 15.74 8.84 13.49
N GLY A 23 16.49 9.81 12.98
CA GLY A 23 15.96 11.04 12.38
C GLY A 23 15.98 11.11 10.84
N ALA A 24 16.47 10.08 10.14
CA ALA A 24 16.74 10.17 8.69
C ALA A 24 15.76 9.40 7.79
N HIS A 25 14.70 8.81 8.33
CA HIS A 25 13.71 8.04 7.56
C HIS A 25 12.32 8.68 7.63
N GLY A 26 12.14 9.83 7.02
CA GLY A 26 10.88 10.54 7.04
C GLY A 26 10.67 11.40 5.80
N GLY A 27 10.47 10.80 4.64
CA GLY A 27 9.76 11.46 3.54
C GLY A 27 8.27 11.55 3.89
N PRO A 28 7.51 12.53 3.38
CA PRO A 28 6.11 12.78 3.77
C PRO A 28 5.11 11.68 3.37
N PHE A 29 5.55 10.53 2.84
CA PHE A 29 4.72 9.40 2.41
C PHE A 29 5.49 8.05 2.47
N GLU A 30 6.21 7.79 3.55
CA GLU A 30 7.13 6.64 3.61
C GLU A 30 6.71 5.53 4.58
N THR A 31 5.49 5.59 5.13
CA THR A 31 5.02 4.52 5.99
C THR A 31 4.08 3.59 5.20
N ASP A 32 4.19 2.28 5.45
CA ASP A 32 3.26 1.28 4.91
C ASP A 32 1.80 1.60 5.31
N ASP A 33 1.61 2.33 6.41
CA ASP A 33 0.34 2.86 6.89
C ASP A 33 -0.27 3.88 5.91
N ASP A 34 0.53 4.78 5.34
CA ASP A 34 0.07 5.75 4.35
C ASP A 34 -0.42 5.06 3.07
N LEU A 35 0.26 4.00 2.65
CA LEU A 35 -0.15 3.19 1.51
C LEU A 35 -1.47 2.45 1.77
N ALA A 36 -1.64 1.89 2.96
CA ALA A 36 -2.90 1.28 3.37
C ALA A 36 -4.04 2.31 3.45
N GLY A 37 -3.75 3.50 3.98
CA GLY A 37 -4.67 4.63 4.05
C GLY A 37 -5.15 5.05 2.66
N LEU A 38 -4.26 5.13 1.67
CA LEU A 38 -4.62 5.44 0.28
C LEU A 38 -5.53 4.36 -0.33
N ASN A 39 -5.27 3.08 -0.09
CA ASN A 39 -6.14 2.00 -0.55
C ASN A 39 -7.52 2.01 0.13
N ALA A 40 -7.56 2.27 1.43
CA ALA A 40 -8.81 2.42 2.17
C ALA A 40 -9.63 3.61 1.63
N LEU A 41 -8.98 4.75 1.40
CA LEU A 41 -9.61 5.93 0.84
C LEU A 41 -10.13 5.71 -0.58
N ALA A 42 -9.36 5.01 -1.43
CA ALA A 42 -9.83 4.61 -2.76
C ALA A 42 -11.06 3.72 -2.68
N THR A 43 -11.08 2.76 -1.74
CA THR A 43 -12.24 1.88 -1.49
C THR A 43 -13.49 2.71 -1.11
N VAL A 44 -13.35 3.69 -0.23
CA VAL A 44 -14.46 4.58 0.17
C VAL A 44 -14.98 5.35 -1.04
N PHE A 45 -14.10 5.96 -1.86
CA PHE A 45 -14.53 6.68 -3.06
C PHE A 45 -15.20 5.78 -4.10
N LEU A 46 -14.73 4.55 -4.27
CA LEU A 46 -15.37 3.56 -5.14
C LEU A 46 -16.79 3.23 -4.67
N LEU A 47 -16.97 3.00 -3.37
CA LEU A 47 -18.29 2.72 -2.79
C LEU A 47 -19.22 3.93 -2.90
N VAL A 48 -18.75 5.13 -2.55
CA VAL A 48 -19.52 6.37 -2.74
C VAL A 48 -19.93 6.53 -4.21
N GLY A 49 -19.00 6.31 -5.13
CA GLY A 49 -19.27 6.43 -6.56
C GLY A 49 -20.37 5.48 -7.05
N ILE A 50 -20.35 4.20 -6.62
CA ILE A 50 -21.41 3.26 -7.02
C ILE A 50 -22.78 3.60 -6.39
N PHE A 51 -22.79 4.07 -5.14
CA PHE A 51 -24.03 4.52 -4.49
C PHE A 51 -24.61 5.75 -5.19
N ARG A 52 -23.78 6.74 -5.55
CA ARG A 52 -24.19 7.95 -6.27
C ARG A 52 -24.82 7.62 -7.63
N ILE A 53 -24.18 6.75 -8.43
CA ILE A 53 -24.73 6.39 -9.73
C ILE A 53 -26.03 5.59 -9.62
N LYS A 54 -26.16 4.71 -8.61
CA LYS A 54 -27.41 4.01 -8.33
C LYS A 54 -28.54 4.94 -7.90
N ALA A 55 -28.22 6.05 -7.22
CA ALA A 55 -29.17 7.10 -6.87
C ALA A 55 -29.49 8.07 -8.03
N GLY A 56 -28.92 7.85 -9.23
CA GLY A 56 -29.12 8.73 -10.39
C GLY A 56 -28.20 9.97 -10.42
N ASP A 57 -27.38 10.18 -9.40
CA ASP A 57 -26.45 11.30 -9.30
C ASP A 57 -25.18 11.04 -10.12
N ARG A 58 -25.24 11.39 -11.41
CA ARG A 58 -24.12 11.24 -12.35
C ARG A 58 -22.95 12.16 -12.04
N GLU A 59 -23.23 13.37 -11.54
CA GLU A 59 -22.20 14.35 -11.19
C GLU A 59 -21.41 13.91 -9.95
N GLY A 60 -22.11 13.50 -8.89
CA GLY A 60 -21.50 12.94 -7.68
C GLY A 60 -20.70 11.68 -7.96
N HIS A 61 -21.21 10.78 -8.84
CA HIS A 61 -20.44 9.63 -9.32
C HIS A 61 -19.13 10.06 -9.99
N GLY A 62 -19.21 11.00 -10.94
CA GLY A 62 -18.02 11.49 -11.64
C GLY A 62 -16.96 12.10 -10.71
N LYS A 63 -17.38 12.86 -9.69
CA LYS A 63 -16.50 13.42 -8.68
C LYS A 63 -15.84 12.31 -7.85
N ALA A 64 -16.61 11.37 -7.34
CA ALA A 64 -16.11 10.24 -6.55
C ALA A 64 -15.12 9.38 -7.34
N MET A 65 -15.41 9.06 -8.60
CA MET A 65 -14.53 8.29 -9.47
C MET A 65 -13.22 9.02 -9.78
N LYS A 66 -13.24 10.34 -9.94
CA LYS A 66 -12.00 11.13 -10.11
C LYS A 66 -11.10 11.01 -8.88
N TRP A 67 -11.68 11.13 -7.69
CA TRP A 67 -10.91 10.97 -6.45
C TRP A 67 -10.41 9.54 -6.26
N ALA A 68 -11.19 8.52 -6.58
CA ALA A 68 -10.76 7.12 -6.55
C ALA A 68 -9.55 6.89 -7.47
N VAL A 69 -9.59 7.39 -8.71
CA VAL A 69 -8.48 7.28 -9.67
C VAL A 69 -7.24 8.02 -9.17
N LEU A 70 -7.41 9.26 -8.66
CA LEU A 70 -6.30 10.07 -8.16
C LEU A 70 -5.62 9.41 -6.97
N THR A 71 -6.39 8.92 -6.01
CA THR A 71 -5.89 8.21 -4.82
C THR A 71 -5.16 6.92 -5.20
N SER A 72 -5.74 6.13 -6.13
CA SER A 72 -5.10 4.91 -6.63
C SER A 72 -3.84 5.19 -7.44
N ALA A 73 -3.80 6.29 -8.20
CA ALA A 73 -2.61 6.69 -8.95
C ALA A 73 -1.48 7.16 -8.01
N LEU A 74 -1.83 7.90 -6.96
CA LEU A 74 -0.88 8.31 -5.93
C LEU A 74 -0.32 7.09 -5.19
N PHE A 75 -1.18 6.16 -4.77
CA PHE A 75 -0.76 4.88 -4.20
C PHE A 75 0.25 4.16 -5.11
N LEU A 76 -0.09 3.99 -6.39
CA LEU A 76 0.78 3.29 -7.34
C LEU A 76 2.11 3.99 -7.52
N ALA A 77 2.13 5.33 -7.60
CA ALA A 77 3.35 6.13 -7.75
C ALA A 77 4.27 5.97 -6.53
N VAL A 78 3.73 6.11 -5.31
CA VAL A 78 4.50 5.95 -4.06
C VAL A 78 4.99 4.51 -3.93
N TYR A 79 4.14 3.52 -4.20
CA TYR A 79 4.52 2.10 -4.16
C TYR A 79 5.66 1.77 -5.14
N LEU A 80 5.58 2.22 -6.39
CA LEU A 80 6.64 2.00 -7.37
C LEU A 80 7.93 2.73 -6.98
N ALA A 81 7.83 3.96 -6.49
CA ALA A 81 9.00 4.71 -6.03
C ALA A 81 9.70 3.97 -4.88
N SER A 82 8.97 3.45 -3.90
CA SER A 82 9.53 2.67 -2.80
C SER A 82 10.20 1.37 -3.29
N LYS A 83 9.61 0.69 -4.28
CA LYS A 83 10.21 -0.53 -4.87
C LYS A 83 11.49 -0.24 -5.65
N VAL A 84 11.50 0.84 -6.43
CA VAL A 84 12.72 1.29 -7.13
C VAL A 84 13.80 1.70 -6.15
N HIS A 85 13.44 2.44 -5.09
CA HIS A 85 14.39 2.82 -4.03
C HIS A 85 15.01 1.58 -3.37
N LEU A 86 14.20 0.60 -2.95
CA LEU A 86 14.67 -0.64 -2.35
C LEU A 86 15.58 -1.43 -3.31
N TRP A 87 15.25 -1.46 -4.59
CA TRP A 87 16.07 -2.15 -5.58
C TRP A 87 17.44 -1.49 -5.76
N VAL A 88 17.47 -0.16 -5.84
CA VAL A 88 18.71 0.61 -6.01
C VAL A 88 19.59 0.55 -4.75
N ALA A 89 18.98 0.69 -3.56
CA ALA A 89 19.70 0.76 -2.29
C ALA A 89 20.15 -0.62 -1.76
N LEU A 90 19.32 -1.66 -1.93
CA LEU A 90 19.50 -2.96 -1.28
C LEU A 90 19.61 -4.14 -2.25
N GLY A 91 19.47 -3.91 -3.56
CA GLY A 91 19.48 -4.98 -4.58
C GLY A 91 18.29 -5.95 -4.51
N ARG A 92 17.24 -5.61 -3.74
CA ARG A 92 16.02 -6.42 -3.57
C ARG A 92 14.77 -5.57 -3.69
N THR A 93 13.71 -6.12 -4.27
CA THR A 93 12.46 -5.38 -4.54
C THR A 93 11.31 -5.75 -3.61
N ASN A 94 11.45 -6.83 -2.84
CA ASN A 94 10.35 -7.36 -2.04
C ASN A 94 10.69 -7.42 -0.56
N VAL A 95 9.78 -6.91 0.24
CA VAL A 95 9.66 -7.24 1.67
C VAL A 95 8.97 -8.59 1.76
N THR A 96 9.66 -9.58 2.31
CA THR A 96 9.11 -10.93 2.44
C THR A 96 8.25 -11.02 3.68
N TYR A 97 7.06 -11.64 3.57
CA TYR A 97 6.26 -12.00 4.73
C TYR A 97 7.04 -12.99 5.60
N ALA A 98 7.55 -12.50 6.73
CA ALA A 98 8.37 -13.23 7.68
C ALA A 98 7.81 -13.09 9.11
N PRO A 99 6.67 -13.73 9.41
CA PRO A 99 6.09 -13.68 10.75
C PRO A 99 6.99 -14.36 11.77
N ASP A 100 6.79 -14.06 13.05
CA ASP A 100 7.47 -14.77 14.13
C ASP A 100 7.15 -16.27 14.04
N PRO A 101 8.16 -17.15 13.96
CA PRO A 101 7.93 -18.59 13.94
C PRO A 101 7.11 -19.11 15.13
N ALA A 102 7.18 -18.44 16.28
CA ALA A 102 6.40 -18.77 17.45
C ALA A 102 4.97 -18.21 17.44
N SER A 103 4.62 -17.35 16.47
CA SER A 103 3.31 -16.73 16.38
C SER A 103 2.34 -17.59 15.56
N SER A 104 1.04 -17.47 15.85
CA SER A 104 -0.02 -18.09 15.05
C SER A 104 -0.05 -17.58 13.59
N TRP A 105 0.55 -16.40 13.31
CA TRP A 105 0.67 -15.83 11.97
C TRP A 105 1.55 -16.64 11.04
N ALA A 106 2.51 -17.43 11.57
CA ALA A 106 3.35 -18.30 10.76
C ALA A 106 2.53 -19.35 9.97
N SER A 107 1.46 -19.86 10.57
CA SER A 107 0.55 -20.83 9.93
C SER A 107 -0.33 -20.20 8.84
N LEU A 108 -0.50 -18.86 8.84
CA LEU A 108 -1.33 -18.13 7.89
C LEU A 108 -0.60 -17.71 6.61
N LYS A 109 0.68 -18.10 6.45
CA LYS A 109 1.46 -17.77 5.24
C LYS A 109 0.78 -18.22 3.95
N GLY A 110 0.15 -19.39 3.95
CA GLY A 110 -0.60 -19.90 2.80
C GLY A 110 -1.78 -19.00 2.45
N LEU A 111 -2.54 -18.54 3.45
CA LEU A 111 -3.66 -17.61 3.26
C LEU A 111 -3.19 -16.25 2.75
N TYR A 112 -2.11 -15.73 3.31
CA TYR A 112 -1.49 -14.49 2.84
C TYR A 112 -1.13 -14.57 1.34
N LEU A 113 -0.45 -15.63 0.91
CA LEU A 113 -0.08 -15.82 -0.50
C LEU A 113 -1.31 -16.02 -1.41
N LEU A 114 -2.34 -16.70 -0.93
CA LEU A 114 -3.60 -16.89 -1.65
C LEU A 114 -4.31 -15.54 -1.93
N ILE A 115 -4.15 -14.55 -1.05
CA ILE A 115 -4.69 -13.20 -1.26
C ILE A 115 -3.73 -12.36 -2.09
N LEU A 116 -2.42 -12.40 -1.79
CA LEU A 116 -1.41 -11.56 -2.42
C LEU A 116 -1.26 -11.83 -3.91
N ILE A 117 -1.18 -13.11 -4.32
CA ILE A 117 -0.90 -13.45 -5.73
C ILE A 117 -2.02 -12.96 -6.65
N PRO A 118 -3.31 -13.27 -6.41
CA PRO A 118 -4.39 -12.71 -7.22
C PRO A 118 -4.46 -11.18 -7.15
N HIS A 119 -4.22 -10.59 -5.97
CA HIS A 119 -4.20 -9.14 -5.81
C HIS A 119 -3.20 -8.49 -6.77
N VAL A 120 -1.95 -8.94 -6.80
CA VAL A 120 -0.91 -8.35 -7.67
C VAL A 120 -1.23 -8.54 -9.14
N ILE A 121 -1.65 -9.74 -9.55
CA ILE A 121 -2.01 -10.04 -10.94
C ILE A 121 -3.17 -9.15 -11.39
N LEU A 122 -4.24 -9.08 -10.59
CA LEU A 122 -5.42 -8.29 -10.92
C LEU A 122 -5.14 -6.79 -10.89
N ALA A 123 -4.26 -6.31 -10.00
CA ALA A 123 -3.84 -4.90 -9.96
C ALA A 123 -3.17 -4.49 -11.28
N ILE A 124 -2.26 -5.34 -11.81
CA ILE A 124 -1.60 -5.08 -13.08
C ILE A 124 -2.61 -5.10 -14.23
N VAL A 125 -3.49 -6.11 -14.25
CA VAL A 125 -4.47 -6.29 -15.32
C VAL A 125 -5.54 -5.20 -15.32
N VAL A 126 -6.07 -4.80 -14.14
CA VAL A 126 -7.19 -3.85 -14.06
C VAL A 126 -6.78 -2.41 -14.39
N THR A 127 -5.52 -2.02 -14.12
CA THR A 127 -5.03 -0.65 -14.28
C THR A 127 -5.29 -0.08 -15.70
N PRO A 128 -4.91 -0.73 -16.81
CA PRO A 128 -5.19 -0.20 -18.14
C PRO A 128 -6.68 -0.10 -18.45
N PHE A 129 -7.51 -0.99 -17.91
CA PHE A 129 -8.97 -0.93 -18.09
C PHE A 129 -9.60 0.20 -17.28
N VAL A 130 -9.10 0.52 -16.11
CA VAL A 130 -9.50 1.72 -15.35
C VAL A 130 -9.20 2.98 -16.16
N LEU A 131 -7.99 3.12 -16.71
CA LEU A 131 -7.63 4.26 -17.57
C LEU A 131 -8.52 4.35 -18.80
N ARG A 132 -8.78 3.22 -19.46
CA ARG A 132 -9.72 3.16 -20.59
C ARG A 132 -11.14 3.58 -20.19
N SER A 133 -11.62 3.18 -19.02
CA SER A 133 -12.95 3.55 -18.55
C SER A 133 -13.07 5.06 -18.31
N VAL A 134 -12.04 5.69 -17.77
CA VAL A 134 -11.95 7.16 -17.60
C VAL A 134 -11.97 7.87 -18.95
N TRP A 135 -11.20 7.36 -19.91
CA TRP A 135 -11.17 7.91 -21.26
C TRP A 135 -12.53 7.84 -21.95
N LEU A 136 -13.21 6.68 -21.88
CA LEU A 136 -14.56 6.50 -22.45
C LEU A 136 -15.58 7.48 -21.83
N ALA A 137 -15.52 7.68 -20.51
CA ALA A 137 -16.40 8.63 -19.83
C ALA A 137 -16.14 10.08 -20.30
N LYS A 138 -14.87 10.48 -20.44
CA LYS A 138 -14.48 11.81 -20.94
C LYS A 138 -14.84 12.03 -22.41
N ALA A 139 -14.79 10.96 -23.21
CA ALA A 139 -15.17 10.99 -24.63
C ALA A 139 -16.70 10.97 -24.85
N GLY A 140 -17.51 10.96 -23.80
CA GLY A 140 -18.97 10.88 -23.89
C GLY A 140 -19.52 9.50 -24.32
N ARG A 141 -18.64 8.48 -24.45
CA ARG A 141 -19.00 7.11 -24.87
C ARG A 141 -19.56 6.32 -23.68
N LEU A 142 -20.69 6.80 -23.13
CA LEU A 142 -21.24 6.32 -21.86
C LEU A 142 -21.70 4.86 -21.90
N GLU A 143 -22.23 4.38 -23.03
CA GLU A 143 -22.67 2.98 -23.13
C GLU A 143 -21.50 2.00 -23.10
N GLU A 144 -20.40 2.36 -23.74
CA GLU A 144 -19.17 1.56 -23.69
C GLU A 144 -18.51 1.63 -22.30
N HIS A 145 -18.53 2.82 -21.69
CA HIS A 145 -18.10 2.99 -20.30
C HIS A 145 -18.88 2.06 -19.35
N LYS A 146 -20.21 2.05 -19.42
CA LYS A 146 -21.06 1.17 -18.61
C LYS A 146 -20.75 -0.31 -18.84
N ARG A 147 -20.57 -0.69 -20.11
CA ARG A 147 -20.25 -2.08 -20.48
C ARG A 147 -18.91 -2.52 -19.88
N LEU A 148 -17.89 -1.67 -19.98
CA LEU A 148 -16.55 -1.94 -19.47
C LEU A 148 -16.55 -1.96 -17.94
N THR A 149 -17.12 -0.95 -17.30
CA THR A 149 -17.08 -0.81 -15.83
C THR A 149 -17.86 -1.87 -15.08
N ARG A 150 -18.79 -2.57 -15.72
CA ARG A 150 -19.47 -3.73 -15.12
C ARG A 150 -18.49 -4.81 -14.64
N TRP A 151 -17.37 -4.97 -15.34
CA TRP A 151 -16.32 -5.92 -15.00
C TRP A 151 -15.16 -5.26 -14.26
N VAL A 152 -14.78 -4.06 -14.66
CA VAL A 152 -13.65 -3.32 -14.07
C VAL A 152 -13.93 -2.93 -12.63
N PHE A 153 -15.15 -2.49 -12.31
CA PHE A 153 -15.48 -2.02 -10.97
C PHE A 153 -15.32 -3.10 -9.89
N PRO A 154 -15.89 -4.31 -10.00
CA PRO A 154 -15.73 -5.32 -8.97
C PRO A 154 -14.27 -5.78 -8.83
N VAL A 155 -13.50 -5.84 -9.91
CA VAL A 155 -12.08 -6.20 -9.86
C VAL A 155 -11.26 -5.08 -9.18
N TRP A 156 -11.53 -3.82 -9.53
CA TRP A 156 -10.85 -2.69 -8.89
C TRP A 156 -11.18 -2.60 -7.41
N LEU A 157 -12.44 -2.78 -7.02
CA LEU A 157 -12.85 -2.82 -5.61
C LEU A 157 -12.16 -3.97 -4.86
N TYR A 158 -12.09 -5.17 -5.45
CA TYR A 158 -11.37 -6.30 -4.88
C TYR A 158 -9.89 -5.96 -4.64
N VAL A 159 -9.21 -5.38 -5.62
CA VAL A 159 -7.81 -4.96 -5.48
C VAL A 159 -7.64 -3.93 -4.37
N SER A 160 -8.51 -2.92 -4.28
CA SER A 160 -8.43 -1.90 -3.25
C SER A 160 -8.63 -2.47 -1.84
N VAL A 161 -9.62 -3.36 -1.66
CA VAL A 161 -9.88 -4.01 -0.36
C VAL A 161 -8.77 -4.96 0.03
N THR A 162 -8.33 -5.81 -0.91
CA THR A 162 -7.27 -6.79 -0.62
C THR A 162 -5.93 -6.13 -0.37
N GLY A 163 -5.67 -4.94 -0.92
CA GLY A 163 -4.48 -4.14 -0.59
C GLY A 163 -4.42 -3.76 0.88
N VAL A 164 -5.56 -3.36 1.48
CA VAL A 164 -5.65 -3.10 2.93
C VAL A 164 -5.46 -4.39 3.73
N ILE A 165 -6.03 -5.51 3.27
CA ILE A 165 -5.87 -6.80 3.95
C ILE A 165 -4.41 -7.27 3.91
N VAL A 166 -3.72 -7.14 2.78
CA VAL A 166 -2.29 -7.48 2.65
C VAL A 166 -1.45 -6.66 3.61
N TRP A 167 -1.70 -5.35 3.70
CA TRP A 167 -1.05 -4.50 4.69
C TRP A 167 -1.30 -4.98 6.12
N ALA A 168 -2.55 -5.26 6.48
CA ALA A 168 -2.91 -5.73 7.80
C ALA A 168 -2.19 -7.06 8.16
N PHE A 169 -2.05 -7.98 7.22
CA PHE A 169 -1.24 -9.19 7.43
C PHE A 169 0.22 -8.87 7.74
N MET A 170 0.81 -7.92 7.02
CA MET A 170 2.21 -7.52 7.23
C MET A 170 2.40 -6.84 8.59
N GLU A 171 1.52 -5.91 8.94
CA GLU A 171 1.58 -5.15 10.19
C GLU A 171 1.37 -6.05 11.41
N PHE A 172 0.24 -6.74 11.48
CA PHE A 172 -0.11 -7.58 12.64
C PHE A 172 0.78 -8.83 12.80
N SER A 173 1.45 -9.26 11.75
CA SER A 173 2.42 -10.37 11.85
C SER A 173 3.78 -9.95 12.39
N GLY A 174 4.05 -8.66 12.57
CA GLY A 174 5.35 -8.10 12.91
C GLY A 174 6.38 -8.25 11.78
N SER A 175 5.94 -8.55 10.55
CA SER A 175 6.85 -8.74 9.42
C SER A 175 7.50 -7.43 9.00
N LEU A 176 6.80 -6.29 9.12
CA LEU A 176 7.33 -4.97 8.78
C LEU A 176 8.46 -4.56 9.73
N ALA A 177 8.29 -4.76 11.03
CA ALA A 177 9.31 -4.42 12.04
C ALA A 177 10.64 -5.17 11.83
N ARG A 178 10.60 -6.41 11.30
CA ARG A 178 11.82 -7.21 11.06
C ARG A 178 12.56 -6.85 9.79
N VAL A 179 11.95 -6.12 8.90
CA VAL A 179 12.60 -5.67 7.66
C VAL A 179 13.30 -4.34 7.86
N ALA A 180 12.83 -3.55 8.83
CA ALA A 180 13.41 -2.26 9.19
C ALA A 180 14.65 -2.37 10.10
N GLY A 181 14.88 -3.49 10.78
CA GLY A 181 16.05 -3.79 11.61
C GLY A 181 17.04 -4.70 10.90
#